data_e5cad952f3f3f2e2d335d5bf237054e7
#
_entry.id   e5cad952f3f3f2e2d335d5bf237054e7
#
_cell.length_a   1.000
_cell.length_b   1.000
_cell.length_c   1.000
_cell.angle_alpha   90.00
_cell.angle_beta   90.00
_cell.angle_gamma   90.00
#
_symmetry.space_group_name_H-M   'P 1'
#
loop_
_entity.id
_entity.type
_entity.pdbx_description
1 polymer ?
#
loop_
_entity_poly.entity_id
_entity_poly.type
_entity_poly.pdbx_seq_one_letter_code
_entity_poly.pdbx_strand_id
1 'polypeptide(L)'
;VIPTSGLVIVDGKQVNPGSNIPDSIGALIDSPGFIERYSGLKNLMFLSGLGLPFSKDDACLMMGRCGLDPSNTKPYKKYSLGMKQRLGIAAAFIGHPRVVLLDEPTNALDSTGPELLKGLIDEAKNQGATIVIASHDEGFLRGQCDTVYTLEEGRVVSNAQ
;
A
#
# COMPACT_ATOMS: atom_id res chain seq x y z
N VAL A 1 10.48 -11.28 8.61
CA VAL A 1 11.54 -11.11 9.62
C VAL A 1 10.89 -11.15 11.00
N ILE A 2 11.44 -11.91 11.92
CA ILE A 2 10.99 -11.98 13.31
C ILE A 2 11.90 -11.05 14.13
N PRO A 3 11.35 -10.09 14.91
CA PRO A 3 12.17 -9.21 15.72
C PRO A 3 12.90 -10.01 16.81
N THR A 4 14.18 -9.69 17.03
CA THR A 4 14.99 -10.30 18.11
C THR A 4 14.52 -9.83 19.48
N SER A 5 14.03 -8.60 19.57
CA SER A 5 13.49 -7.98 20.79
C SER A 5 12.53 -6.84 20.40
N GLY A 6 11.78 -6.33 21.36
CA GLY A 6 10.81 -5.25 21.16
C GLY A 6 9.39 -5.76 20.96
N LEU A 7 8.47 -4.82 20.77
CA LEU A 7 7.04 -5.06 20.62
C LEU A 7 6.54 -4.34 19.37
N VAL A 8 5.63 -4.97 18.64
CA VAL A 8 4.83 -4.33 17.60
C VAL A 8 3.38 -4.32 18.08
N ILE A 9 2.78 -3.14 18.17
CA ILE A 9 1.40 -2.96 18.60
C ILE A 9 0.65 -2.26 17.46
N VAL A 10 -0.45 -2.85 17.03
CA VAL A 10 -1.36 -2.28 16.02
C VAL A 10 -2.76 -2.22 16.63
N ASP A 11 -3.38 -1.03 16.63
CA ASP A 11 -4.69 -0.79 17.24
C ASP A 11 -4.79 -1.30 18.71
N GLY A 12 -3.74 -1.09 19.49
CA GLY A 12 -3.67 -1.53 20.89
C GLY A 12 -3.48 -3.03 21.09
N LYS A 13 -3.35 -3.81 20.02
CA LYS A 13 -3.12 -5.26 20.07
C LYS A 13 -1.67 -5.58 19.71
N GLN A 14 -1.02 -6.38 20.53
CA GLN A 14 0.32 -6.85 20.23
C GLN A 14 0.28 -7.84 19.05
N VAL A 15 1.12 -7.58 18.04
CA VAL A 15 1.35 -8.48 16.91
C VAL A 15 2.49 -9.43 17.27
N ASN A 16 2.18 -10.70 17.42
CA ASN A 16 3.18 -11.73 17.73
C ASN A 16 3.65 -12.43 16.45
N PRO A 17 4.92 -12.89 16.39
CA PRO A 17 5.40 -13.73 15.29
C PRO A 17 4.50 -14.95 15.10
N GLY A 18 4.01 -15.16 13.88
CA GLY A 18 3.10 -16.27 13.56
C GLY A 18 1.62 -16.04 13.93
N SER A 19 1.28 -14.90 14.53
CA SER A 19 -0.11 -14.49 14.66
C SER A 19 -0.68 -13.98 13.33
N ASN A 20 -1.99 -14.00 13.19
CA ASN A 20 -2.65 -13.37 12.03
C ASN A 20 -2.30 -11.88 11.99
N ILE A 21 -1.98 -11.40 10.79
CA ILE A 21 -1.87 -9.96 10.52
C ILE A 21 -3.25 -9.34 10.83
N PRO A 22 -3.31 -8.19 11.54
CA PRO A 22 -4.59 -7.53 11.75
C PRO A 22 -5.32 -7.28 10.43
N ASP A 23 -6.62 -7.58 10.40
CA ASP A 23 -7.46 -7.47 9.19
C ASP A 23 -7.56 -6.05 8.62
N SER A 24 -7.07 -5.06 9.37
CA SER A 24 -7.12 -3.63 9.03
C SER A 24 -5.87 -3.09 8.35
N ILE A 25 -4.99 -3.95 7.84
CA ILE A 25 -3.73 -3.53 7.21
C ILE A 25 -3.83 -3.67 5.69
N GLY A 26 -3.58 -2.57 4.98
CA GLY A 26 -3.23 -2.56 3.56
C GLY A 26 -1.72 -2.47 3.37
N ALA A 27 -1.16 -3.17 2.40
CA ALA A 27 0.28 -3.17 2.20
C ALA A 27 0.67 -3.20 0.72
N LEU A 28 1.68 -2.41 0.38
CA LEU A 28 2.46 -2.49 -0.85
C LEU A 28 3.92 -2.68 -0.42
N ILE A 29 4.39 -3.92 -0.44
CA ILE A 29 5.75 -4.29 -0.06
C ILE A 29 6.35 -5.08 -1.21
N ASP A 30 7.48 -4.59 -1.74
CA ASP A 30 8.14 -5.19 -2.90
C ASP A 30 7.16 -5.42 -4.08
N SER A 31 7.22 -6.54 -4.74
CA SER A 31 6.31 -6.87 -5.85
C SER A 31 5.06 -7.57 -5.33
N PRO A 32 3.85 -7.00 -5.53
CA PRO A 32 2.62 -7.66 -5.13
C PRO A 32 2.49 -9.06 -5.72
N GLY A 33 2.27 -10.05 -4.86
CA GLY A 33 2.13 -11.47 -5.23
C GLY A 33 0.81 -11.80 -5.93
N PHE A 34 0.42 -11.01 -6.93
CA PHE A 34 -0.81 -11.23 -7.70
C PHE A 34 -0.72 -12.47 -8.58
N ILE A 35 -1.87 -13.08 -8.83
CA ILE A 35 -1.97 -14.28 -9.67
C ILE A 35 -1.80 -13.87 -11.14
N GLU A 36 -0.71 -14.33 -11.75
CA GLU A 36 -0.25 -13.90 -13.07
C GLU A 36 -1.25 -14.07 -14.19
N ARG A 37 -2.07 -15.15 -14.17
CA ARG A 37 -3.05 -15.49 -15.21
C ARG A 37 -4.35 -14.70 -15.11
N TYR A 38 -4.59 -13.98 -14.02
CA TYR A 38 -5.82 -13.21 -13.82
C TYR A 38 -5.65 -11.74 -14.17
N SER A 39 -6.76 -11.07 -14.52
CA SER A 39 -6.78 -9.62 -14.71
C SER A 39 -6.57 -8.87 -13.38
N GLY A 40 -6.28 -7.57 -13.45
CA GLY A 40 -6.14 -6.74 -12.24
C GLY A 40 -7.38 -6.77 -11.37
N LEU A 41 -8.56 -6.55 -11.97
CA LEU A 41 -9.83 -6.59 -11.23
C LEU A 41 -10.04 -7.93 -10.53
N LYS A 42 -9.77 -9.05 -11.23
CA LYS A 42 -9.92 -10.36 -10.62
C LYS A 42 -8.94 -10.59 -9.47
N ASN A 43 -7.72 -10.08 -9.58
CA ASN A 43 -6.75 -10.13 -8.49
C ASN A 43 -7.22 -9.32 -7.27
N LEU A 44 -7.72 -8.09 -7.46
CA LEU A 44 -8.28 -7.32 -6.34
C LEU A 44 -9.45 -8.06 -5.68
N MET A 45 -10.37 -8.62 -6.46
CA MET A 45 -11.52 -9.34 -5.89
C MET A 45 -11.14 -10.55 -5.02
N PHE A 46 -9.97 -11.17 -5.23
CA PHE A 46 -9.50 -12.20 -4.31
C PHE A 46 -9.16 -11.66 -2.93
N LEU A 47 -8.76 -10.38 -2.82
CA LEU A 47 -8.39 -9.78 -1.53
C LEU A 47 -9.62 -9.54 -0.65
N SER A 48 -10.81 -9.37 -1.23
CA SER A 48 -12.04 -9.14 -0.45
C SER A 48 -12.40 -10.30 0.49
N GLY A 49 -11.86 -11.50 0.22
CA GLY A 49 -12.02 -12.68 1.07
C GLY A 49 -10.97 -12.81 2.18
N LEU A 50 -9.98 -11.90 2.24
CA LEU A 50 -8.82 -12.02 3.12
C LEU A 50 -8.84 -11.08 4.34
N GLY A 51 -9.95 -10.36 4.57
CA GLY A 51 -10.08 -9.57 5.79
C GLY A 51 -10.74 -8.19 5.62
N LEU A 52 -10.47 -7.46 4.54
CA LEU A 52 -11.13 -6.17 4.27
C LEU A 52 -12.27 -6.36 3.28
N PRO A 53 -13.54 -6.27 3.72
CA PRO A 53 -14.67 -6.42 2.81
C PRO A 53 -14.80 -5.21 1.90
N PHE A 54 -14.94 -5.45 0.60
CA PHE A 54 -15.27 -4.46 -0.40
C PHE A 54 -16.03 -5.12 -1.56
N SER A 55 -16.81 -4.32 -2.27
CA SER A 55 -17.59 -4.77 -3.42
C SER A 55 -16.76 -4.74 -4.73
N LYS A 56 -17.32 -5.32 -5.78
CA LYS A 56 -16.74 -5.19 -7.12
C LYS A 56 -16.72 -3.74 -7.60
N ASP A 57 -17.74 -2.96 -7.24
CA ASP A 57 -17.83 -1.55 -7.64
C ASP A 57 -16.73 -0.72 -6.95
N ASP A 58 -16.44 -1.01 -5.66
CA ASP A 58 -15.31 -0.40 -4.95
C ASP A 58 -13.98 -0.75 -5.62
N ALA A 59 -13.82 -2.00 -6.07
CA ALA A 59 -12.62 -2.42 -6.78
C ALA A 59 -12.47 -1.71 -8.14
N CYS A 60 -13.56 -1.57 -8.89
CA CYS A 60 -13.57 -0.82 -10.14
C CYS A 60 -13.25 0.66 -9.92
N LEU A 61 -13.85 1.27 -8.92
CA LEU A 61 -13.61 2.66 -8.54
C LEU A 61 -12.13 2.88 -8.15
N MET A 62 -11.61 2.04 -7.28
CA MET A 62 -10.21 2.12 -6.83
C MET A 62 -9.22 1.93 -7.98
N MET A 63 -9.47 0.98 -8.88
CA MET A 63 -8.66 0.83 -10.10
C MET A 63 -8.67 2.10 -10.95
N GLY A 64 -9.85 2.68 -11.20
CA GLY A 64 -9.98 3.94 -11.94
C GLY A 64 -9.21 5.08 -11.28
N ARG A 65 -9.30 5.22 -9.97
CA ARG A 65 -8.54 6.20 -9.18
C ARG A 65 -7.03 6.00 -9.31
N CYS A 66 -6.58 4.76 -9.42
CA CYS A 66 -5.18 4.43 -9.68
C CYS A 66 -4.80 4.54 -11.18
N GLY A 67 -5.68 5.03 -12.05
CA GLY A 67 -5.41 5.18 -13.49
C GLY A 67 -5.35 3.86 -14.24
N LEU A 68 -6.03 2.83 -13.72
CA LEU A 68 -6.19 1.53 -14.37
C LEU A 68 -7.61 1.39 -14.90
N ASP A 69 -7.74 0.82 -16.12
CA ASP A 69 -9.04 0.47 -16.67
C ASP A 69 -9.55 -0.84 -16.05
N PRO A 70 -10.65 -0.82 -15.27
CA PRO A 70 -11.21 -2.02 -14.65
C PRO A 70 -11.78 -3.02 -15.66
N SER A 71 -12.08 -2.58 -16.89
CA SER A 71 -12.54 -3.45 -18.00
C SER A 71 -11.39 -4.19 -18.66
N ASN A 72 -10.15 -3.86 -18.37
CA ASN A 72 -8.98 -4.49 -18.97
C ASN A 72 -8.85 -5.96 -18.53
N THR A 73 -9.09 -6.87 -19.48
CA THR A 73 -9.04 -8.32 -19.26
C THR A 73 -7.64 -8.93 -19.40
N LYS A 74 -6.63 -8.14 -19.75
CA LYS A 74 -5.25 -8.63 -19.86
C LYS A 74 -4.81 -9.30 -18.57
N PRO A 75 -4.13 -10.46 -18.63
CA PRO A 75 -3.57 -11.10 -17.45
C PRO A 75 -2.45 -10.24 -16.85
N TYR A 76 -2.34 -10.25 -15.51
CA TYR A 76 -1.37 -9.46 -14.74
C TYR A 76 0.08 -9.61 -15.23
N LYS A 77 0.48 -10.81 -15.65
CA LYS A 77 1.82 -11.03 -16.25
C LYS A 77 2.13 -10.14 -17.46
N LYS A 78 1.10 -9.62 -18.15
CA LYS A 78 1.24 -8.72 -19.30
C LYS A 78 1.12 -7.24 -18.92
N TYR A 79 0.98 -6.90 -17.63
CA TYR A 79 0.98 -5.52 -17.19
C TYR A 79 2.38 -4.92 -17.29
N SER A 80 2.46 -3.64 -17.67
CA SER A 80 3.71 -2.89 -17.55
C SER A 80 4.09 -2.75 -16.06
N LEU A 81 5.34 -2.40 -15.78
CA LEU A 81 5.80 -2.20 -14.41
C LEU A 81 4.96 -1.12 -13.70
N GLY A 82 4.67 0.00 -14.36
CA GLY A 82 3.81 1.04 -13.82
C GLY A 82 2.36 0.56 -13.58
N MET A 83 1.79 -0.27 -14.46
CA MET A 83 0.47 -0.87 -14.21
C MET A 83 0.47 -1.81 -13.01
N LYS A 84 1.54 -2.57 -12.81
CA LYS A 84 1.72 -3.44 -11.65
C LYS A 84 1.80 -2.63 -10.36
N GLN A 85 2.57 -1.56 -10.36
CA GLN A 85 2.70 -0.64 -9.23
C GLN A 85 1.36 0.00 -8.89
N ARG A 86 0.64 0.54 -9.87
CA ARG A 86 -0.69 1.12 -9.70
C ARG A 86 -1.72 0.12 -9.14
N LEU A 87 -1.66 -1.15 -9.56
CA LEU A 87 -2.52 -2.20 -9.00
C LEU A 87 -2.13 -2.54 -7.55
N GLY A 88 -0.84 -2.54 -7.23
CA GLY A 88 -0.34 -2.69 -5.86
C GLY A 88 -0.82 -1.57 -4.92
N ILE A 89 -0.76 -0.32 -5.40
CA ILE A 89 -1.31 0.84 -4.69
C ILE A 89 -2.83 0.64 -4.49
N ALA A 90 -3.58 0.27 -5.53
CA ALA A 90 -5.00 0.00 -5.41
C ALA A 90 -5.29 -1.06 -4.33
N ALA A 91 -4.51 -2.14 -4.27
CA ALA A 91 -4.64 -3.19 -3.26
C ALA A 91 -4.33 -2.71 -1.85
N ALA A 92 -3.37 -1.78 -1.69
CA ALA A 92 -2.99 -1.25 -0.39
C ALA A 92 -4.06 -0.33 0.22
N PHE A 93 -4.85 0.36 -0.60
CA PHE A 93 -5.84 1.33 -0.13
C PHE A 93 -7.30 0.82 -0.18
N ILE A 94 -7.58 -0.27 -0.92
CA ILE A 94 -8.93 -0.78 -1.04
C ILE A 94 -9.47 -1.29 0.31
N GLY A 95 -10.76 -1.11 0.55
CA GLY A 95 -11.41 -1.54 1.79
C GLY A 95 -11.12 -0.65 3.00
N HIS A 96 -10.54 0.53 2.80
CA HIS A 96 -10.27 1.55 3.83
C HIS A 96 -9.50 1.00 5.05
N PRO A 97 -8.27 0.49 4.85
CA PRO A 97 -7.47 -0.05 5.93
C PRO A 97 -7.13 1.04 6.97
N ARG A 98 -7.03 0.66 8.24
CA ARG A 98 -6.63 1.57 9.32
C ARG A 98 -5.12 1.80 9.38
N VAL A 99 -4.36 0.88 8.81
CA VAL A 99 -2.91 0.99 8.67
C VAL A 99 -2.54 0.69 7.22
N VAL A 100 -1.74 1.55 6.60
CA VAL A 100 -1.21 1.36 5.25
C VAL A 100 0.31 1.34 5.30
N LEU A 101 0.90 0.27 4.78
CA LEU A 101 2.35 0.10 4.69
C LEU A 101 2.77 0.22 3.22
N LEU A 102 3.65 1.16 2.91
CA LEU A 102 4.11 1.43 1.55
C LEU A 102 5.63 1.35 1.50
N ASP A 103 6.15 0.45 0.66
CA ASP A 103 7.56 0.32 0.39
C ASP A 103 7.86 0.79 -1.03
N GLU A 104 8.65 1.86 -1.15
CA GLU A 104 9.01 2.53 -2.41
C GLU A 104 7.80 2.75 -3.35
N PRO A 105 6.71 3.38 -2.87
CA PRO A 105 5.45 3.42 -3.62
C PRO A 105 5.49 4.27 -4.88
N THR A 106 6.46 5.18 -5.01
CA THR A 106 6.63 6.05 -6.19
C THR A 106 7.42 5.39 -7.30
N ASN A 107 8.08 4.26 -7.02
CA ASN A 107 8.88 3.56 -8.03
C ASN A 107 8.02 3.13 -9.23
N ALA A 108 8.59 3.28 -10.43
CA ALA A 108 7.95 2.92 -11.69
C ALA A 108 6.63 3.66 -12.02
N LEU A 109 6.24 4.66 -11.23
CA LEU A 109 5.13 5.53 -11.58
C LEU A 109 5.59 6.57 -12.63
N ASP A 110 4.69 6.92 -13.54
CA ASP A 110 4.87 8.04 -14.44
C ASP A 110 4.68 9.39 -13.70
N SER A 111 4.83 10.50 -14.41
CA SER A 111 4.74 11.85 -13.84
C SER A 111 3.41 12.16 -13.13
N THR A 112 2.34 11.43 -13.40
CA THR A 112 1.03 11.61 -12.78
C THR A 112 0.84 10.76 -11.52
N GLY A 113 1.65 9.71 -11.38
CA GLY A 113 1.53 8.72 -10.32
C GLY A 113 1.75 9.26 -8.91
N PRO A 114 2.80 10.07 -8.65
CA PRO A 114 3.02 10.63 -7.32
C PRO A 114 1.86 11.49 -6.81
N GLU A 115 1.25 12.31 -7.67
CA GLU A 115 0.12 13.15 -7.29
C GLU A 115 -1.14 12.32 -6.98
N LEU A 116 -1.38 11.29 -7.77
CA LEU A 116 -2.45 10.32 -7.50
C LEU A 116 -2.25 9.64 -6.13
N LEU A 117 -1.03 9.19 -5.84
CA LEU A 117 -0.70 8.55 -4.58
C LEU A 117 -0.90 9.50 -3.40
N LYS A 118 -0.49 10.78 -3.52
CA LYS A 118 -0.76 11.82 -2.51
C LYS A 118 -2.24 11.92 -2.19
N GLY A 119 -3.09 12.00 -3.21
CA GLY A 119 -4.54 12.08 -3.01
C GLY A 119 -5.10 10.90 -2.22
N LEU A 120 -4.60 9.68 -2.46
CA LEU A 120 -4.99 8.48 -1.71
C LEU A 120 -4.50 8.53 -0.25
N ILE A 121 -3.26 8.99 -0.03
CA ILE A 121 -2.67 9.19 1.29
C ILE A 121 -3.49 10.19 2.10
N ASP A 122 -3.76 11.37 1.53
CA ASP A 122 -4.50 12.44 2.21
C ASP A 122 -5.91 11.99 2.58
N GLU A 123 -6.60 11.28 1.69
CA GLU A 123 -7.92 10.74 2.00
C GLU A 123 -7.86 9.71 3.13
N ALA A 124 -6.92 8.78 3.08
CA ALA A 124 -6.76 7.77 4.13
C ALA A 124 -6.41 8.41 5.49
N LYS A 125 -5.53 9.43 5.52
CA LYS A 125 -5.23 10.23 6.72
C LYS A 125 -6.48 10.92 7.25
N ASN A 126 -7.29 11.54 6.39
CA ASN A 126 -8.54 12.19 6.78
C ASN A 126 -9.59 11.20 7.34
N GLN A 127 -9.50 9.93 6.97
CA GLN A 127 -10.31 8.84 7.52
C GLN A 127 -9.72 8.23 8.80
N GLY A 128 -8.59 8.77 9.28
CA GLY A 128 -7.93 8.34 10.52
C GLY A 128 -6.98 7.15 10.35
N ALA A 129 -6.58 6.81 9.13
CA ALA A 129 -5.57 5.78 8.90
C ALA A 129 -4.16 6.24 9.30
N THR A 130 -3.37 5.31 9.80
CA THR A 130 -1.93 5.48 10.00
C THR A 130 -1.20 4.97 8.76
N ILE A 131 -0.31 5.79 8.20
CA ILE A 131 0.43 5.43 6.99
C ILE A 131 1.92 5.39 7.30
N VAL A 132 2.57 4.29 6.97
CA VAL A 132 4.02 4.12 7.09
C VAL A 132 4.60 3.98 5.70
N ILE A 133 5.55 4.84 5.35
CA ILE A 133 6.18 4.88 4.03
C ILE A 133 7.68 4.67 4.20
N ALA A 134 8.24 3.68 3.53
CA ALA A 134 9.66 3.55 3.31
C ALA A 134 9.98 4.06 1.90
N SER A 135 10.86 5.04 1.78
CA SER A 135 11.28 5.60 0.49
C SER A 135 12.61 6.32 0.62
N HIS A 136 13.35 6.39 -0.49
CA HIS A 136 14.53 7.22 -0.64
C HIS A 136 14.23 8.59 -1.27
N ASP A 137 12.98 8.86 -1.65
CA ASP A 137 12.53 10.15 -2.17
C ASP A 137 12.17 11.09 -1.01
N GLU A 138 13.18 11.82 -0.52
CA GLU A 138 12.99 12.79 0.56
C GLU A 138 11.95 13.87 0.24
N GLY A 139 11.86 14.30 -1.03
CA GLY A 139 10.91 15.34 -1.44
C GLY A 139 9.46 14.85 -1.29
N PHE A 140 9.20 13.61 -1.66
CA PHE A 140 7.91 12.96 -1.48
C PHE A 140 7.59 12.78 0.01
N LEU A 141 8.54 12.27 0.82
CA LEU A 141 8.33 12.05 2.25
C LEU A 141 8.03 13.35 2.99
N ARG A 142 8.82 14.41 2.78
CA ARG A 142 8.62 15.72 3.45
C ARG A 142 7.27 16.36 3.10
N GLY A 143 6.73 16.07 1.93
CA GLY A 143 5.43 16.61 1.49
C GLY A 143 4.22 15.83 2.01
N GLN A 144 4.42 14.59 2.51
CA GLN A 144 3.32 13.68 2.85
C GLN A 144 3.33 13.19 4.30
N CYS A 145 4.49 13.17 4.94
CA CYS A 145 4.66 12.57 6.27
C CYS A 145 4.68 13.65 7.36
N ASP A 146 4.02 13.36 8.47
CA ASP A 146 4.02 14.22 9.67
C ASP A 146 5.31 14.04 10.46
N THR A 147 5.98 12.88 10.31
CA THR A 147 7.27 12.57 10.93
C THR A 147 8.10 11.71 9.99
N VAL A 148 9.37 12.05 9.83
CA VAL A 148 10.32 11.29 9.00
C VAL A 148 11.46 10.79 9.87
N TYR A 149 11.74 9.49 9.81
CA TYR A 149 12.88 8.85 10.45
C TYR A 149 13.93 8.48 9.41
N THR A 150 15.16 8.89 9.64
CA THR A 150 16.29 8.47 8.82
C THR A 150 16.95 7.24 9.45
N LEU A 151 17.12 6.19 8.63
CA LEU A 151 17.78 4.96 9.05
C LEU A 151 19.13 4.82 8.33
N GLU A 152 20.20 4.57 9.07
CA GLU A 152 21.52 4.23 8.55
C GLU A 152 22.02 2.97 9.26
N GLU A 153 22.53 2.02 8.50
CA GLU A 153 23.01 0.73 9.03
C GLU A 153 22.06 0.04 10.03
N GLY A 154 20.75 0.14 9.77
CA GLY A 154 19.71 -0.45 10.62
C GLY A 154 19.43 0.31 11.93
N ARG A 155 19.91 1.54 12.07
CA ARG A 155 19.69 2.40 13.25
C ARG A 155 18.99 3.70 12.85
N VAL A 156 18.11 4.19 13.72
CA VAL A 156 17.54 5.53 13.56
C VAL A 156 18.61 6.55 13.95
N VAL A 157 18.99 7.41 12.99
CA VAL A 157 20.03 8.46 13.20
C VAL A 157 19.44 9.86 13.37
N SER A 158 18.25 10.11 12.82
CA SER A 158 17.53 11.36 13.00
C SER A 158 16.03 11.17 12.86
N ASN A 159 15.27 12.12 13.45
CA ASN A 159 13.85 12.29 13.17
C ASN A 159 13.59 13.78 12.89
N ALA A 160 12.71 14.05 11.91
CA ALA A 160 12.21 15.39 11.60
C ALA A 160 10.68 15.39 11.67
N GLN A 161 10.13 16.44 12.24
CA GLN A 161 8.70 16.77 12.25
C GLN A 161 8.39 17.84 11.24
#